data_0528ac73f630196eaa08d9e4e1be7353
#
_entry.id   0528ac73f630196eaa08d9e4e1be7353
#
_cell.length_a   1.000
_cell.length_b   1.000
_cell.length_c   1.000
_cell.angle_alpha   90.00
_cell.angle_beta   90.00
_cell.angle_gamma   90.00
#
_symmetry.space_group_name_H-M   'P 1'
#
loop_
_entity.id
_entity.type
_entity.pdbx_description
1 polymer ?
#
loop_
_entity_poly.entity_id
_entity_poly.type
_entity_poly.pdbx_seq_one_letter_code
_entity_poly.pdbx_strand_id
1 'polypeptide(L)' 'MGEWYIVRGNMDDGCRKYTTKVIVYADTVNEAKSKSKNHLETDADCLFVPTDVSRLDKNKVY' A
#
# COMPACT_ATOMS: atom_id res chain seq x y z
N MET A 1 -13.59 11.27 -8.67
CA MET A 1 -14.17 10.24 -7.79
C MET A 1 -13.11 9.23 -7.39
N GLY A 2 -13.11 8.87 -6.11
CA GLY A 2 -12.12 7.91 -5.60
C GLY A 2 -12.50 6.47 -5.86
N GLU A 3 -11.52 5.62 -5.74
CA GLU A 3 -11.69 4.18 -5.85
C GLU A 3 -10.85 3.47 -4.81
N TRP A 4 -11.17 2.22 -4.55
CA TRP A 4 -10.39 1.39 -3.64
C TRP A 4 -9.27 0.71 -4.41
N TYR A 5 -8.07 0.77 -3.85
CA TYR A 5 -6.88 0.14 -4.42
C TYR A 5 -6.25 -0.81 -3.42
N ILE A 6 -5.66 -1.88 -3.95
CA ILE A 6 -4.80 -2.76 -3.18
C ILE A 6 -3.37 -2.39 -3.54
N VAL A 7 -2.61 -1.96 -2.55
CA VAL A 7 -1.19 -1.61 -2.73
C VAL A 7 -0.36 -2.69 -2.06
N ARG A 8 0.48 -3.35 -2.84
CA ARG A 8 1.40 -4.38 -2.35
C ARG A 8 2.81 -3.84 -2.40
N GLY A 9 3.61 -4.24 -1.46
CA GLY A 9 4.99 -3.81 -1.44
C GLY A 9 5.79 -4.46 -0.33
N ASN A 10 7.02 -3.99 -0.18
CA ASN A 10 7.95 -4.51 0.80
C ASN A 10 8.06 -3.55 1.97
N MET A 11 7.94 -4.11 3.18
CA MET A 11 8.16 -3.39 4.42
C MET A 11 9.54 -3.73 4.96
N ASP A 12 10.20 -2.72 5.51
CA ASP A 12 11.46 -2.88 6.20
C ASP A 12 11.34 -2.11 7.52
N ASP A 13 11.32 -2.83 8.62
CA ASP A 13 11.19 -2.22 9.95
C ASP A 13 12.54 -2.01 10.65
N GLY A 14 13.63 -2.17 9.93
CA GLY A 14 14.98 -2.06 10.47
C GLY A 14 15.55 -3.39 10.95
N CYS A 15 14.68 -4.32 11.35
CA CYS A 15 15.09 -5.65 11.83
C CYS A 15 14.78 -6.74 10.84
N ARG A 16 13.69 -6.60 10.10
CA ARG A 16 13.27 -7.62 9.13
C ARG A 16 12.59 -6.96 7.94
N LYS A 17 12.63 -7.69 6.83
CA LYS A 17 11.97 -7.30 5.59
C LYS A 17 10.89 -8.32 5.28
N TYR A 18 9.73 -7.84 4.86
CA TYR A 18 8.61 -8.70 4.53
C TYR A 18 7.70 -8.02 3.52
N THR A 19 6.90 -8.84 2.83
CA THR A 19 5.92 -8.34 1.87
C THR A 19 4.60 -8.13 2.59
N THR A 20 3.94 -7.02 2.29
CA THR A 20 2.64 -6.71 2.87
C THR A 20 1.74 -6.06 1.83
N LYS A 21 0.46 -5.95 2.15
CA LYS A 21 -0.50 -5.25 1.31
C LYS A 21 -1.44 -4.42 2.18
N VAL A 22 -1.98 -3.36 1.58
CA VAL A 22 -2.94 -2.49 2.25
C VAL A 22 -4.00 -2.06 1.24
N ILE A 23 -5.23 -1.88 1.71
CA ILE A 23 -6.33 -1.39 0.88
C ILE A 23 -6.57 0.07 1.26
N VAL A 24 -6.53 0.95 0.26
CA VAL A 24 -6.70 2.38 0.46
C VAL A 24 -7.71 2.94 -0.54
N TYR A 25 -8.37 4.02 -0.14
CA TYR A 25 -9.27 4.77 -1.01
C TYR A 25 -8.53 6.00 -1.54
N ALA A 26 -8.48 6.12 -2.86
CA ALA A 26 -7.72 7.20 -3.49
C ALA A 26 -8.30 7.53 -4.87
N ASP A 27 -7.98 8.71 -5.38
CA ASP A 27 -8.42 9.13 -6.71
C ASP A 27 -7.49 8.65 -7.82
N THR A 28 -6.23 8.45 -7.50
CA THR A 28 -5.22 8.00 -8.47
C THR A 28 -4.32 6.93 -7.87
N VAL A 29 -3.60 6.23 -8.73
CA VAL A 29 -2.60 5.24 -8.32
C VAL A 29 -1.51 5.89 -7.46
N ASN A 30 -1.05 7.07 -7.87
CA ASN A 30 0.00 7.78 -7.11
C ASN A 30 -0.49 8.16 -5.72
N GLU A 31 -1.72 8.61 -5.61
CA GLU A 31 -2.32 8.91 -4.31
C GLU A 31 -2.45 7.67 -3.45
N ALA A 32 -2.84 6.54 -4.04
CA ALA A 32 -2.92 5.27 -3.34
C ALA A 32 -1.57 4.86 -2.75
N LYS A 33 -0.50 5.01 -3.53
CA LYS A 33 0.85 4.72 -3.05
C LYS A 33 1.25 5.63 -1.88
N SER A 34 0.98 6.92 -2.00
CA SER A 34 1.30 7.88 -0.93
C SER A 34 0.53 7.59 0.35
N LYS A 35 -0.76 7.28 0.24
CA LYS A 35 -1.58 6.95 1.40
C LYS A 35 -1.13 5.66 2.07
N SER A 36 -0.78 4.64 1.29
CA SER A 36 -0.27 3.37 1.84
C SER A 36 1.03 3.59 2.59
N LYS A 37 1.93 4.36 2.00
CA LYS A 37 3.21 4.66 2.62
C LYS A 37 3.01 5.39 3.94
N ASN A 38 2.18 6.41 3.97
CA ASN A 38 1.89 7.17 5.19
C ASN A 38 1.24 6.30 6.26
N HIS A 39 0.39 5.37 5.85
CA HIS A 39 -0.30 4.48 6.77
C HIS A 39 0.66 3.46 7.41
N LEU A 40 1.58 2.93 6.62
CA LEU A 40 2.48 1.85 7.04
C LEU A 40 3.78 2.35 7.67
N GLU A 41 4.27 3.51 7.26
CA GLU A 41 5.48 4.09 7.81
C GLU A 41 5.16 4.93 9.06
N THR A 42 4.87 4.24 10.17
CA THR A 42 4.50 4.90 11.42
C THR A 42 5.70 5.33 12.25
N ASP A 43 6.87 4.74 11.98
CA ASP A 43 8.12 5.06 12.66
C ASP A 43 9.19 5.45 11.66
N ALA A 44 10.20 6.20 12.13
CA ALA A 44 11.31 6.62 11.29
C ALA A 44 12.11 5.44 10.72
N ASP A 45 12.10 4.29 11.42
CA ASP A 45 12.83 3.10 11.00
C ASP A 45 12.02 2.20 10.07
N CYS A 46 10.75 2.50 9.87
CA CYS A 46 9.88 1.72 9.00
C CYS A 46 9.83 2.34 7.61
N LEU A 47 10.12 1.53 6.60
CA LEU A 47 10.04 1.95 5.20
C LEU A 47 9.12 1.02 4.44
N PHE A 48 8.26 1.59 3.61
CA PHE A 48 7.40 0.83 2.73
C PHE A 48 7.67 1.21 1.28
N VAL A 49 8.02 0.21 0.47
CA VAL A 49 8.26 0.40 -0.96
C VAL A 49 7.15 -0.29 -1.73
N PRO A 50 6.21 0.48 -2.31
CA PRO A 50 5.13 -0.13 -3.09
C PRO A 50 5.70 -0.71 -4.39
N THR A 51 5.36 -1.97 -4.67
CA THR A 51 5.81 -2.67 -5.87
C THR A 51 4.69 -2.92 -6.85
N ASP A 52 3.44 -2.94 -6.37
CA ASP A 52 2.28 -3.20 -7.23
C ASP A 52 1.05 -2.49 -6.67
N VAL A 53 0.27 -1.91 -7.56
CA VAL A 53 -1.00 -1.27 -7.19
C VAL A 53 -2.06 -1.77 -8.14
N SER A 54 -3.14 -2.33 -7.59
CA SER A 54 -4.27 -2.83 -8.36
C SER A 54 -5.55 -2.22 -7.86
N ARG A 55 -6.48 -1.95 -8.77
CA ARG A 55 -7.80 -1.49 -8.40
C ARG A 55 -8.60 -2.65 -7.80
N LEU A 56 -9.26 -2.41 -6.68
CA LEU A 56 -10.08 -3.42 -6.04
C LEU A 56 -11.34 -3.68 -6.85
N ASP A 57 -11.54 -4.94 -7.22
CA ASP A 57 -12.73 -5.37 -7.95
C ASP A 57 -13.62 -6.15 -6.99
N LYS A 58 -14.87 -5.70 -6.86
CA LYS A 58 -15.84 -6.32 -5.95
C LYS A 58 -16.16 -7.77 -6.31
N ASN A 59 -15.99 -8.14 -7.57
CA ASN A 59 -16.30 -9.46 -8.08
C ASN A 59 -15.10 -10.41 -8.06
N LYS A 60 -13.98 -9.94 -7.57
CA LYS A 60 -12.74 -10.70 -7.57
C LYS A 60 -12.33 -11.05 -6.16
N VAL A 61 -11.86 -12.29 -5.98
CA VAL A 61 -11.33 -12.75 -4.69
C VAL A 61 -9.82 -12.50 -4.66
N TYR A 62 -9.38 -11.90 -3.59
CA TYR A 62 -7.96 -11.59 -3.40
C TYR A 62 -7.32 -12.42 -2.31
#